data_094bf08d71d7886139551ddd8568cffb
#
_entry.id   094bf08d71d7886139551ddd8568cffb
#
_cell.length_a   1.000
_cell.length_b   1.000
_cell.length_c   1.000
_cell.angle_alpha   90.00
_cell.angle_beta   90.00
_cell.angle_gamma   90.00
#
_symmetry.space_group_name_H-M   'P 1'
#
loop_
_entity.id
_entity.type
_entity.pdbx_description
1 polymer ?
#
loop_
_entity_poly.entity_id
_entity_poly.type
_entity_poly.pdbx_seq_one_letter_code
_entity_poly.pdbx_strand_id
1 'polypeptide(L)'
;MYILVTLCIITVANLLANRYNKSYDSTSNKRYSLSDQTAKIVKGSSQPIAITYFDKSTGFQTGKDLLDRYATLSTKVHLDYVDPDKNPNAARAAGVSKYGTTVVQIGAKKEEAKSTTEEDVTGAIIRDLKSSTRTVCFVTGGGERQI
;
A
#
# COMPACT_ATOMS: atom_id res chain seq x y z
N MET A 1 -43.51 28.25 -7.93
CA MET A 1 -42.81 28.18 -6.62
C MET A 1 -42.26 26.79 -6.31
N TYR A 2 -43.02 25.70 -6.49
CA TYR A 2 -42.58 24.31 -6.24
C TYR A 2 -41.36 23.87 -7.10
N ILE A 3 -41.30 24.28 -8.38
CA ILE A 3 -40.21 23.94 -9.29
C ILE A 3 -38.87 24.48 -8.81
N LEU A 4 -38.84 25.68 -8.26
CA LEU A 4 -37.60 26.29 -7.69
C LEU A 4 -37.10 25.54 -6.47
N VAL A 5 -38.03 25.10 -5.60
CA VAL A 5 -37.70 24.32 -4.40
C VAL A 5 -37.17 22.94 -4.76
N THR A 6 -37.80 22.27 -5.72
CA THR A 6 -37.30 20.95 -6.19
C THR A 6 -35.93 21.04 -6.85
N LEU A 7 -35.67 22.07 -7.65
CA LEU A 7 -34.34 22.32 -8.23
C LEU A 7 -33.25 22.57 -7.15
N CYS A 8 -33.57 23.33 -6.10
CA CYS A 8 -32.69 23.55 -4.98
C CYS A 8 -32.36 22.25 -4.23
N ILE A 9 -33.35 21.41 -3.99
CA ILE A 9 -33.17 20.12 -3.31
C ILE A 9 -32.25 19.20 -4.13
N ILE A 10 -32.48 19.13 -5.46
CA ILE A 10 -31.65 18.29 -6.35
C ILE A 10 -30.20 18.80 -6.41
N THR A 11 -29.98 20.10 -6.48
CA THR A 11 -28.62 20.66 -6.49
C THR A 11 -27.90 20.42 -5.15
N VAL A 12 -28.57 20.61 -4.03
CA VAL A 12 -27.97 20.33 -2.70
C VAL A 12 -27.68 18.84 -2.53
N ALA A 13 -28.60 17.96 -2.95
CA ALA A 13 -28.39 16.52 -2.90
C ALA A 13 -27.19 16.07 -3.76
N ASN A 14 -27.06 16.65 -4.97
CA ASN A 14 -25.94 16.36 -5.86
C ASN A 14 -24.60 16.89 -5.31
N LEU A 15 -24.56 18.07 -4.71
CA LEU A 15 -23.37 18.61 -4.03
C LEU A 15 -22.96 17.76 -2.83
N LEU A 16 -23.94 17.30 -2.03
CA LEU A 16 -23.69 16.39 -0.91
C LEU A 16 -23.19 15.03 -1.39
N ALA A 17 -23.78 14.45 -2.39
CA ALA A 17 -23.35 13.18 -2.97
C ALA A 17 -21.92 13.27 -3.52
N ASN A 18 -21.56 14.38 -4.17
CA ASN A 18 -20.22 14.59 -4.72
C ASN A 18 -19.17 14.84 -3.61
N ARG A 19 -19.58 15.47 -2.51
CA ARG A 19 -18.68 15.76 -1.37
C ARG A 19 -18.48 14.54 -0.45
N TYR A 20 -19.47 13.65 -0.36
CA TYR A 20 -19.44 12.44 0.46
C TYR A 20 -19.36 11.17 -0.39
N ASN A 21 -18.62 11.21 -1.50
CA ASN A 21 -18.46 10.09 -2.41
C ASN A 21 -17.73 8.93 -1.72
N LYS A 22 -18.44 8.19 -0.85
CA LYS A 22 -17.99 6.91 -0.30
C LYS A 22 -18.35 5.83 -1.32
N SER A 23 -17.36 5.39 -2.08
CA SER A 23 -17.48 4.17 -2.86
C SER A 23 -17.65 2.98 -1.92
N TYR A 24 -18.81 2.33 -2.00
CA TYR A 24 -19.13 1.13 -1.23
C TYR A 24 -18.93 -0.08 -2.13
N ASP A 25 -17.89 -0.88 -1.86
CA ASP A 25 -17.69 -2.13 -2.58
C ASP A 25 -18.70 -3.17 -2.08
N SER A 26 -19.79 -3.35 -2.83
CA SER A 26 -20.88 -4.30 -2.55
C SER A 26 -20.59 -5.71 -3.06
N THR A 27 -19.38 -5.97 -3.58
CA THR A 27 -19.01 -7.33 -4.02
C THR A 27 -18.81 -8.26 -2.83
N SER A 28 -19.33 -9.48 -2.94
CA SER A 28 -19.27 -10.51 -1.88
C SER A 28 -17.84 -10.80 -1.37
N ASN A 29 -16.81 -10.52 -2.19
CA ASN A 29 -15.41 -10.75 -1.86
C ASN A 29 -14.57 -9.45 -1.82
N LYS A 30 -15.19 -8.27 -1.77
CA LYS A 30 -14.49 -6.96 -1.76
C LYS A 30 -13.35 -6.87 -2.80
N ARG A 31 -13.58 -7.37 -4.01
CA ARG A 31 -12.55 -7.51 -5.06
C ARG A 31 -11.92 -6.17 -5.47
N TYR A 32 -12.61 -5.06 -5.24
CA TYR A 32 -12.18 -3.71 -5.60
C TYR A 32 -11.71 -2.88 -4.40
N SER A 33 -11.74 -3.43 -3.17
CA SER A 33 -11.23 -2.78 -1.97
C SER A 33 -10.21 -3.67 -1.27
N LEU A 34 -9.26 -3.04 -0.57
CA LEU A 34 -8.33 -3.77 0.28
C LEU A 34 -9.03 -4.28 1.54
N SER A 35 -8.49 -5.33 2.15
CA SER A 35 -9.04 -5.93 3.37
C SER A 35 -9.09 -4.91 4.52
N ASP A 36 -10.02 -5.14 5.45
CA ASP A 36 -10.17 -4.28 6.63
C ASP A 36 -8.89 -4.27 7.49
N GLN A 37 -8.13 -5.37 7.48
CA GLN A 37 -6.84 -5.45 8.16
C GLN A 37 -5.80 -4.55 7.51
N THR A 38 -5.65 -4.60 6.20
CA THR A 38 -4.77 -3.71 5.42
C THR A 38 -5.15 -2.26 5.66
N ALA A 39 -6.44 -1.94 5.58
CA ALA A 39 -6.94 -0.58 5.80
C ALA A 39 -6.61 -0.05 7.20
N LYS A 40 -6.72 -0.88 8.25
CA LYS A 40 -6.35 -0.51 9.63
C LYS A 40 -4.86 -0.24 9.75
N ILE A 41 -4.00 -1.08 9.14
CA ILE A 41 -2.54 -0.94 9.20
C ILE A 41 -2.10 0.35 8.50
N VAL A 42 -2.57 0.58 7.27
CA VAL A 42 -2.19 1.74 6.47
C VAL A 42 -2.67 3.05 7.11
N LYS A 43 -3.93 3.10 7.55
CA LYS A 43 -4.49 4.28 8.24
C LYS A 43 -3.87 4.52 9.61
N GLY A 44 -3.48 3.46 10.31
CA GLY A 44 -2.84 3.52 11.63
C GLY A 44 -1.36 3.92 11.59
N SER A 45 -0.75 3.97 10.40
CA SER A 45 0.64 4.41 10.30
C SER A 45 0.81 5.87 10.72
N SER A 46 1.75 6.12 11.63
CA SER A 46 2.14 7.47 12.03
C SER A 46 3.09 8.13 11.02
N GLN A 47 3.85 7.31 10.28
CA GLN A 47 4.85 7.75 9.31
C GLN A 47 4.32 7.64 7.88
N PRO A 48 4.87 8.43 6.93
CA PRO A 48 4.57 8.29 5.52
C PRO A 48 5.07 6.93 5.00
N ILE A 49 4.27 6.32 4.15
CA ILE A 49 4.56 5.04 3.49
C ILE A 49 4.84 5.34 2.02
N ALA A 50 6.06 5.12 1.57
CA ALA A 50 6.39 5.19 0.16
C ALA A 50 6.37 3.78 -0.44
N ILE A 51 5.59 3.60 -1.50
CA ILE A 51 5.50 2.35 -2.25
C ILE A 51 6.01 2.64 -3.66
N THR A 52 7.06 1.95 -4.09
CA THR A 52 7.62 2.10 -5.43
C THR A 52 7.50 0.77 -6.17
N TYR A 53 6.86 0.81 -7.32
CA TYR A 53 6.73 -0.34 -8.21
C TYR A 53 7.73 -0.25 -9.36
N PHE A 54 8.58 -1.26 -9.48
CA PHE A 54 9.63 -1.34 -10.48
C PHE A 54 9.25 -2.34 -11.56
N ASP A 55 8.89 -1.84 -12.73
CA ASP A 55 8.59 -2.67 -13.90
C ASP A 55 8.86 -1.89 -15.18
N LYS A 56 8.81 -2.56 -16.32
CA LYS A 56 8.79 -1.86 -17.61
C LYS A 56 7.56 -0.98 -17.71
N SER A 57 7.68 0.15 -18.39
CA SER A 57 6.56 1.08 -18.55
C SER A 57 5.29 0.43 -19.11
N THR A 58 5.44 -0.64 -19.92
CA THR A 58 4.32 -1.43 -20.46
C THR A 58 3.69 -2.37 -19.43
N GLY A 59 4.40 -2.71 -18.36
CA GLY A 59 3.98 -3.62 -17.30
C GLY A 59 3.32 -2.94 -16.10
N PHE A 60 3.34 -1.60 -16.02
CA PHE A 60 2.81 -0.86 -14.87
C PHE A 60 1.37 -1.19 -14.54
N GLN A 61 0.54 -1.48 -15.55
CA GLN A 61 -0.87 -1.80 -15.34
C GLN A 61 -1.07 -3.01 -14.44
N THR A 62 -0.15 -3.99 -14.46
CA THR A 62 -0.24 -5.20 -13.64
C THR A 62 -0.26 -4.89 -12.14
N GLY A 63 0.56 -3.93 -11.69
CA GLY A 63 0.60 -3.53 -10.27
C GLY A 63 -0.37 -2.40 -9.94
N LYS A 64 -0.72 -1.58 -10.94
CA LYS A 64 -1.45 -0.33 -10.74
C LYS A 64 -2.80 -0.52 -10.05
N ASP A 65 -3.61 -1.47 -10.50
CA ASP A 65 -4.96 -1.70 -9.99
C ASP A 65 -4.97 -2.04 -8.49
N LEU A 66 -3.93 -2.71 -8.00
CA LEU A 66 -3.78 -3.00 -6.58
C LEU A 66 -3.17 -1.83 -5.82
N LEU A 67 -2.06 -1.28 -6.32
CA LEU A 67 -1.27 -0.30 -5.57
C LEU A 67 -1.99 1.05 -5.46
N ASP A 68 -2.75 1.46 -6.47
CA ASP A 68 -3.56 2.68 -6.42
C ASP A 68 -4.61 2.63 -5.28
N ARG A 69 -5.07 1.43 -4.91
CA ARG A 69 -5.99 1.27 -3.76
C ARG A 69 -5.32 1.63 -2.44
N TYR A 70 -4.01 1.35 -2.28
CA TYR A 70 -3.26 1.78 -1.09
C TYR A 70 -3.18 3.30 -1.01
N ALA A 71 -2.93 3.97 -2.14
CA ALA A 71 -2.89 5.42 -2.20
C ALA A 71 -4.24 6.07 -1.85
N THR A 72 -5.37 5.42 -2.18
CA THR A 72 -6.70 5.91 -1.82
C THR A 72 -7.06 5.74 -0.34
N LEU A 73 -6.39 4.83 0.38
CA LEU A 73 -6.67 4.59 1.81
C LEU A 73 -6.20 5.72 2.71
N SER A 74 -5.08 6.35 2.38
CA SER A 74 -4.47 7.38 3.22
C SER A 74 -3.62 8.34 2.39
N THR A 75 -3.72 9.63 2.69
CA THR A 75 -2.87 10.68 2.10
C THR A 75 -1.39 10.56 2.47
N LYS A 76 -1.06 9.69 3.43
CA LYS A 76 0.32 9.38 3.83
C LYS A 76 0.99 8.34 2.93
N VAL A 77 0.22 7.69 2.04
CA VAL A 77 0.77 6.74 1.08
C VAL A 77 1.19 7.49 -0.18
N HIS A 78 2.47 7.42 -0.49
CA HIS A 78 3.06 7.91 -1.73
C HIS A 78 3.38 6.73 -2.63
N LEU A 79 2.92 6.77 -3.86
CA LEU A 79 3.05 5.69 -4.83
C LEU A 79 3.80 6.19 -6.05
N ASP A 80 4.88 5.49 -6.40
CA ASP A 80 5.70 5.78 -7.57
C ASP A 80 5.84 4.55 -8.46
N TYR A 81 5.91 4.78 -9.78
CA TYR A 81 6.15 3.77 -10.80
C TYR A 81 7.46 4.09 -11.51
N VAL A 82 8.42 3.20 -11.42
CA VAL A 82 9.77 3.39 -11.93
C VAL A 82 10.11 2.31 -12.95
N ASP A 83 10.50 2.75 -14.14
CA ASP A 83 11.04 1.86 -15.17
C ASP A 83 12.55 1.73 -14.95
N PRO A 84 13.05 0.51 -14.60
CA PRO A 84 14.48 0.29 -14.36
C PRO A 84 15.36 0.53 -15.58
N ASP A 85 14.82 0.35 -16.78
CA ASP A 85 15.56 0.58 -18.03
C ASP A 85 15.76 2.09 -18.28
N LYS A 86 14.79 2.92 -17.83
CA LYS A 86 14.87 4.38 -17.93
C LYS A 86 15.60 5.01 -16.75
N ASN A 87 15.46 4.43 -15.56
CA ASN A 87 16.03 4.91 -14.31
C ASN A 87 16.85 3.83 -13.58
N PRO A 88 17.98 3.36 -14.15
CA PRO A 88 18.78 2.29 -13.55
C PRO A 88 19.38 2.66 -12.20
N ASN A 89 19.63 3.95 -11.95
CA ASN A 89 20.16 4.41 -10.68
C ASN A 89 19.14 4.27 -9.55
N ALA A 90 17.85 4.54 -9.81
CA ALA A 90 16.79 4.36 -8.84
C ALA A 90 16.59 2.87 -8.50
N ALA A 91 16.63 1.99 -9.49
CA ALA A 91 16.52 0.56 -9.31
C ALA A 91 17.69 0.00 -8.45
N ARG A 92 18.92 0.41 -8.74
CA ARG A 92 20.10 0.03 -7.93
C ARG A 92 20.01 0.54 -6.50
N ALA A 93 19.60 1.79 -6.30
CA ALA A 93 19.44 2.39 -4.97
C ALA A 93 18.35 1.69 -4.14
N ALA A 94 17.34 1.12 -4.81
CA ALA A 94 16.30 0.31 -4.19
C ALA A 94 16.69 -1.17 -4.02
N GLY A 95 17.83 -1.62 -4.58
CA GLY A 95 18.28 -3.02 -4.55
C GLY A 95 17.48 -3.94 -5.49
N VAL A 96 16.74 -3.36 -6.44
CA VAL A 96 15.86 -4.10 -7.33
C VAL A 96 16.64 -4.68 -8.51
N SER A 97 16.50 -5.99 -8.73
CA SER A 97 17.14 -6.71 -9.83
C SER A 97 16.16 -7.38 -10.80
N LYS A 98 14.85 -7.33 -10.50
CA LYS A 98 13.81 -7.99 -11.29
C LYS A 98 12.68 -7.01 -11.58
N TYR A 99 12.03 -7.18 -12.74
CA TYR A 99 10.79 -6.48 -13.05
C TYR A 99 9.62 -7.01 -12.21
N GLY A 100 8.59 -6.21 -12.05
CA GLY A 100 7.43 -6.56 -11.24
C GLY A 100 7.70 -6.53 -9.73
N THR A 101 8.74 -5.82 -9.29
CA THR A 101 9.13 -5.73 -7.87
C THR A 101 8.47 -4.53 -7.21
N THR A 102 7.85 -4.76 -6.06
CA THR A 102 7.30 -3.69 -5.21
C THR A 102 8.20 -3.49 -3.99
N VAL A 103 8.65 -2.27 -3.79
CA VAL A 103 9.45 -1.87 -2.62
C VAL A 103 8.63 -0.92 -1.75
N VAL A 104 8.53 -1.23 -0.48
CA VAL A 104 7.92 -0.38 0.54
C VAL A 104 9.04 0.29 1.34
N GLN A 105 8.88 1.58 1.63
CA GLN A 105 9.80 2.32 2.46
C GLN A 105 9.03 3.14 3.51
N ILE A 106 9.41 2.98 4.77
CA ILE A 106 8.87 3.76 5.90
C ILE A 106 10.05 4.32 6.69
N GLY A 107 10.23 5.64 6.63
CA GLY A 107 11.42 6.28 7.20
C GLY A 107 12.70 5.87 6.49
N ALA A 108 13.68 5.33 7.23
CA ALA A 108 14.97 4.91 6.68
C ALA A 108 15.00 3.44 6.20
N LYS A 109 13.97 2.66 6.52
CA LYS A 109 13.90 1.24 6.17
C LYS A 109 13.28 1.03 4.79
N LYS A 110 13.69 -0.07 4.17
CA LYS A 110 13.14 -0.54 2.90
C LYS A 110 12.89 -2.03 2.99
N GLU A 111 11.71 -2.44 2.55
CA GLU A 111 11.30 -3.83 2.48
C GLU A 111 10.77 -4.17 1.09
N GLU A 112 11.29 -5.24 0.51
CA GLU A 112 10.77 -5.77 -0.75
C GLU A 112 9.55 -6.66 -0.46
N ALA A 113 8.46 -6.44 -1.18
CA ALA A 113 7.35 -7.38 -1.20
C ALA A 113 7.71 -8.58 -2.06
N LYS A 114 7.40 -9.80 -1.61
CA LYS A 114 7.71 -11.04 -2.33
C LYS A 114 7.02 -11.11 -3.68
N SER A 115 5.82 -10.56 -3.76
CA SER A 115 5.04 -10.41 -4.99
C SER A 115 4.14 -9.16 -4.89
N THR A 116 3.54 -8.77 -6.02
CA THR A 116 2.58 -7.64 -6.06
C THR A 116 1.17 -8.15 -5.74
N THR A 117 1.00 -8.75 -4.56
CA THR A 117 -0.30 -9.13 -3.99
C THR A 117 -0.58 -8.32 -2.74
N GLU A 118 -1.85 -8.22 -2.34
CA GLU A 118 -2.23 -7.49 -1.12
C GLU A 118 -1.50 -8.04 0.11
N GLU A 119 -1.43 -9.36 0.24
CA GLU A 119 -0.80 -10.04 1.37
C GLU A 119 0.70 -9.67 1.47
N ASP A 120 1.43 -9.75 0.36
CA ASP A 120 2.87 -9.50 0.35
C ASP A 120 3.21 -8.03 0.54
N VAL A 121 2.45 -7.12 -0.09
CA VAL A 121 2.65 -5.66 0.07
C VAL A 121 2.31 -5.24 1.50
N THR A 122 1.18 -5.71 2.05
CA THR A 122 0.81 -5.43 3.45
C THR A 122 1.81 -6.07 4.41
N GLY A 123 2.29 -7.28 4.10
CA GLY A 123 3.35 -7.95 4.85
C GLY A 123 4.66 -7.15 4.88
N ALA A 124 5.04 -6.54 3.76
CA ALA A 124 6.21 -5.64 3.70
C ALA A 124 5.99 -4.40 4.57
N ILE A 125 4.81 -3.76 4.49
CA ILE A 125 4.45 -2.63 5.36
C ILE A 125 4.56 -3.01 6.84
N ILE A 126 4.04 -4.18 7.23
CA ILE A 126 4.10 -4.65 8.63
C ILE A 126 5.53 -4.90 9.07
N ARG A 127 6.37 -5.51 8.23
CA ARG A 127 7.79 -5.75 8.55
C ARG A 127 8.55 -4.45 8.72
N ASP A 128 8.27 -3.47 7.89
CA ASP A 128 8.91 -2.16 7.95
C ASP A 128 8.46 -1.36 9.18
N LEU A 129 7.18 -1.39 9.52
CA LEU A 129 6.62 -0.78 10.73
C LEU A 129 7.13 -1.44 12.02
N LYS A 130 7.42 -2.75 12.00
CA LYS A 130 7.99 -3.47 13.14
C LYS A 130 9.48 -3.16 13.29
N SER A 131 9.79 -2.10 14.03
CA SER A 131 11.17 -1.69 14.30
C SER A 131 11.87 -2.52 15.37
N SER A 132 11.25 -3.57 15.93
CA SER A 132 11.85 -4.37 16.97
C SER A 132 12.95 -5.28 16.40
N THR A 133 14.17 -5.06 16.81
CA THR A 133 15.26 -6.02 16.68
C THR A 133 14.79 -7.35 17.28
N ARG A 134 14.69 -8.39 16.46
CA ARG A 134 14.39 -9.73 17.00
C ARG A 134 15.60 -10.21 17.76
N THR A 135 15.51 -10.23 19.07
CA THR A 135 16.55 -10.83 19.93
C THR A 135 16.24 -12.31 20.06
N VAL A 136 17.12 -13.15 19.54
CA VAL A 136 17.09 -14.58 19.78
C VAL A 136 17.90 -14.83 21.04
N CYS A 137 17.23 -15.25 22.12
CA CYS A 137 17.89 -15.64 23.35
C CYS A 137 18.18 -17.15 23.31
N PHE A 138 19.44 -17.51 23.32
CA PHE A 138 19.85 -18.89 23.53
C PHE A 138 20.00 -19.13 25.04
N VAL A 139 19.28 -20.09 25.58
CA VAL A 139 19.46 -20.53 26.95
C VAL A 139 20.62 -21.53 26.94
N THR A 140 21.75 -21.14 27.52
CA THR A 140 22.91 -22.02 27.72
C THR A 140 22.94 -22.51 29.16
N GLY A 141 23.14 -23.79 29.39
CA GLY A 141 23.27 -24.35 30.75
C GLY A 141 22.38 -25.54 31.09
N GLY A 142 21.55 -26.01 30.16
CA GLY A 142 20.66 -27.16 30.37
C GLY A 142 21.21 -28.52 29.91
N GLY A 143 22.52 -28.66 29.65
CA GLY A 143 23.08 -29.92 29.14
C GLY A 143 22.97 -30.10 27.63
N GLU A 144 22.68 -29.04 26.89
CA GLU A 144 22.56 -29.08 25.44
C GLU A 144 23.93 -29.04 24.75
N ARG A 145 24.02 -29.77 23.62
CA ARG A 145 25.24 -29.80 22.79
C ARG A 145 25.57 -28.40 22.29
N GLN A 146 26.78 -27.94 22.55
CA GLN A 146 27.32 -26.73 21.90
C GLN A 146 27.37 -26.96 20.38
N ILE A 147 26.78 -26.05 19.61
CA ILE A 147 26.85 -26.01 18.15
C ILE A 147 28.10 -25.22 17.79
#